data_dfa67c93f6f4df2c384f0da2cbc7efa1
#
_entry.id   dfa67c93f6f4df2c384f0da2cbc7efa1
#
_cell.length_a   1.000
_cell.length_b   1.000
_cell.length_c   1.000
_cell.angle_alpha   90.00
_cell.angle_beta   90.00
_cell.angle_gamma   90.00
#
_symmetry.space_group_name_H-M   'P 1'
#
loop_
_entity.id
_entity.type
_entity.pdbx_description
1 polymer ?
#
loop_
_entity_poly.entity_id
_entity_poly.type
_entity_poly.pdbx_seq_one_letter_code
_entity_poly.pdbx_strand_id
1 'polypeptide(L)'
;MWTEFYHTGEGYLMRFPGLADFDVSIDGSQVVAYPTKCTDEATIEHLYINQLVPLALSRQGQPAFHASVVTLGGSAIAFIGHSGTGKSTLAASFALNGEMLLTDDALLVEESDEGCRVRPSHASLRLWSDSVEAIVGNDI
;
A
#
# COMPACT_ATOMS: atom_id res chain seq x y z
N MET A 1 9.02 13.82 1.08
CA MET A 1 8.18 14.49 0.06
C MET A 1 6.88 14.86 0.74
N TRP A 2 6.44 16.10 0.68
CA TRP A 2 5.16 16.55 1.27
C TRP A 2 4.10 16.40 0.19
N THR A 3 3.04 15.65 0.49
CA THR A 3 1.85 15.55 -0.36
C THR A 3 0.84 16.55 0.15
N GLU A 4 0.23 17.30 -0.74
CA GLU A 4 -0.86 18.21 -0.44
C GLU A 4 -2.18 17.55 -0.83
N PHE A 5 -3.17 17.58 0.05
CA PHE A 5 -4.47 16.97 -0.15
C PHE A 5 -5.57 18.01 0.02
N TYR A 6 -6.43 18.12 -0.99
CA TYR A 6 -7.52 19.09 -1.00
C TYR A 6 -8.84 18.37 -1.29
N HIS A 7 -9.87 18.77 -0.56
CA HIS A 7 -11.25 18.45 -0.91
C HIS A 7 -11.78 19.56 -1.82
N THR A 8 -12.21 19.20 -3.03
CA THR A 8 -12.85 20.10 -3.99
C THR A 8 -14.37 19.89 -3.99
N GLY A 9 -15.13 20.76 -4.65
CA GLY A 9 -16.59 20.58 -4.75
C GLY A 9 -17.00 19.34 -5.57
N GLU A 10 -16.09 18.80 -6.40
CA GLU A 10 -16.33 17.69 -7.32
C GLU A 10 -15.56 16.40 -6.94
N GLY A 11 -14.69 16.48 -5.93
CA GLY A 11 -13.86 15.35 -5.52
C GLY A 11 -12.66 15.75 -4.69
N TYR A 12 -11.51 15.19 -5.00
CA TYR A 12 -10.26 15.38 -4.26
C TYR A 12 -9.12 15.69 -5.23
N LEU A 13 -8.25 16.62 -4.83
CA LEU A 13 -6.98 16.88 -5.51
C LEU A 13 -5.83 16.41 -4.59
N MET A 14 -5.02 15.50 -5.10
CA MET A 14 -3.73 15.14 -4.49
C MET A 14 -2.60 15.74 -5.31
N ARG A 15 -1.82 16.62 -4.70
CA ARG A 15 -0.67 17.26 -5.32
C ARG A 15 0.63 16.69 -4.78
N PHE A 16 1.48 16.28 -5.70
CA PHE A 16 2.86 15.88 -5.44
C PHE A 16 3.80 16.93 -6.05
N PRO A 17 4.25 17.93 -5.26
CA PRO A 17 5.00 19.07 -5.79
C PRO A 17 6.20 18.66 -6.62
N GLY A 18 6.28 19.20 -7.85
CA GLY A 18 7.35 18.90 -8.82
C GLY A 18 7.18 17.60 -9.60
N LEU A 19 6.17 16.79 -9.31
CA LEU A 19 5.91 15.51 -10.00
C LEU A 19 4.58 15.50 -10.74
N ALA A 20 3.45 15.55 -10.03
CA ALA A 20 2.13 15.46 -10.63
C ALA A 20 1.04 15.97 -9.70
N ASP A 21 -0.07 16.41 -10.29
CA ASP A 21 -1.36 16.54 -9.63
C ASP A 21 -2.28 15.40 -10.05
N PHE A 22 -3.15 14.96 -9.16
CA PHE A 22 -4.16 13.93 -9.44
C PHE A 22 -5.53 14.39 -8.96
N ASP A 23 -6.50 14.39 -9.85
CA ASP A 23 -7.91 14.56 -9.51
C ASP A 23 -8.57 13.21 -9.31
N VAL A 24 -9.30 13.06 -8.21
CA VAL A 24 -10.09 11.87 -7.89
C VAL A 24 -11.55 12.27 -7.73
N SER A 25 -12.45 11.64 -8.47
CA SER A 25 -13.89 11.90 -8.33
C SER A 25 -14.41 11.62 -6.92
N ILE A 26 -15.51 12.25 -6.53
CA ILE A 26 -16.09 12.13 -5.18
C ILE A 26 -16.41 10.68 -4.79
N ASP A 27 -16.78 9.86 -5.77
CA ASP A 27 -17.10 8.44 -5.63
C ASP A 27 -15.90 7.49 -5.84
N GLY A 28 -14.72 8.04 -6.17
CA GLY A 28 -13.52 7.26 -6.44
C GLY A 28 -13.53 6.47 -7.75
N SER A 29 -14.52 6.69 -8.63
CA SER A 29 -14.63 5.95 -9.89
C SER A 29 -13.66 6.40 -10.96
N GLN A 30 -13.11 7.60 -10.84
CA GLN A 30 -12.24 8.23 -11.81
C GLN A 30 -11.03 8.87 -11.14
N VAL A 31 -9.84 8.62 -11.71
CA VAL A 31 -8.58 9.27 -11.32
C VAL A 31 -7.93 9.81 -12.59
N VAL A 32 -7.62 11.10 -12.58
CA VAL A 32 -6.95 11.77 -13.71
C VAL A 32 -5.61 12.32 -13.23
N ALA A 33 -4.53 11.96 -13.92
CA ALA A 33 -3.18 12.42 -13.62
C ALA A 33 -2.77 13.59 -14.52
N TYR A 34 -2.14 14.60 -13.93
CA TYR A 34 -1.54 15.76 -14.59
C TYR A 34 -0.04 15.80 -14.26
N PRO A 35 0.79 15.02 -14.98
CA PRO A 35 2.23 14.96 -14.71
C PRO A 35 2.92 16.27 -15.12
N THR A 36 4.02 16.60 -14.44
CA THR A 36 4.92 17.65 -14.93
C THR A 36 5.73 17.14 -16.13
N LYS A 37 6.32 18.04 -16.90
CA LYS A 37 7.11 17.68 -18.10
C LYS A 37 8.32 16.78 -17.81
N CYS A 38 8.80 16.78 -16.58
CA CYS A 38 10.02 16.06 -16.18
C CYS A 38 9.71 14.76 -15.42
N THR A 39 8.45 14.40 -15.21
CA THR A 39 8.07 13.19 -14.48
C THR A 39 7.97 12.03 -15.45
N ASP A 40 8.69 10.97 -15.16
CA ASP A 40 8.65 9.74 -15.93
C ASP A 40 7.38 8.92 -15.61
N GLU A 41 7.02 8.02 -16.53
CA GLU A 41 5.81 7.20 -16.42
C GLU A 41 5.85 6.26 -15.21
N ALA A 42 7.02 5.70 -14.88
CA ALA A 42 7.17 4.80 -13.75
C ALA A 42 6.90 5.50 -12.40
N THR A 43 7.28 6.78 -12.29
CA THR A 43 6.96 7.61 -11.13
C THR A 43 5.45 7.85 -11.03
N ILE A 44 4.77 8.14 -12.14
CA ILE A 44 3.31 8.32 -12.15
C ILE A 44 2.59 7.03 -11.76
N GLU A 45 3.00 5.89 -12.33
CA GLU A 45 2.45 4.58 -12.00
C GLU A 45 2.64 4.25 -10.51
N HIS A 46 3.83 4.51 -9.97
CA HIS A 46 4.12 4.30 -8.55
C HIS A 46 3.21 5.14 -7.64
N LEU A 47 3.05 6.43 -7.94
CA LEU A 47 2.15 7.31 -7.18
C LEU A 47 0.69 6.84 -7.30
N TYR A 48 0.26 6.48 -8.50
CA TYR A 48 -1.10 6.00 -8.76
C TYR A 48 -1.40 4.76 -7.94
N ILE A 49 -0.58 3.72 -8.03
CA ILE A 49 -0.81 2.45 -7.34
C ILE A 49 -0.77 2.63 -5.81
N ASN A 50 0.21 3.37 -5.29
CA ASN A 50 0.45 3.41 -3.84
C ASN A 50 -0.31 4.51 -3.10
N GLN A 51 -0.80 5.54 -3.79
CA GLN A 51 -1.45 6.69 -3.15
C GLN A 51 -2.90 6.87 -3.64
N LEU A 52 -3.13 6.79 -4.95
CA LEU A 52 -4.43 7.12 -5.52
C LEU A 52 -5.40 5.94 -5.50
N VAL A 53 -4.93 4.73 -5.80
CA VAL A 53 -5.76 3.51 -5.77
C VAL A 53 -6.35 3.27 -4.37
N PRO A 54 -5.58 3.33 -3.27
CA PRO A 54 -6.14 3.21 -1.92
C PRO A 54 -7.20 4.27 -1.60
N LEU A 55 -6.98 5.52 -2.02
CA LEU A 55 -7.96 6.59 -1.87
C LEU A 55 -9.25 6.29 -2.66
N ALA A 56 -9.11 5.96 -3.94
CA ALA A 56 -10.24 5.67 -4.82
C ALA A 56 -11.09 4.50 -4.28
N LEU A 57 -10.44 3.40 -3.88
CA LEU A 57 -11.10 2.24 -3.29
C LEU A 57 -11.80 2.57 -1.97
N SER A 58 -11.18 3.39 -1.13
CA SER A 58 -11.79 3.86 0.12
C SER A 58 -13.08 4.66 -0.15
N ARG A 59 -13.11 5.48 -1.22
CA ARG A 59 -14.31 6.20 -1.65
C ARG A 59 -15.43 5.28 -2.16
N GLN A 60 -15.06 4.13 -2.69
CA GLN A 60 -16.00 3.08 -3.14
C GLN A 60 -16.45 2.16 -1.98
N GLY A 61 -16.12 2.49 -0.73
CA GLY A 61 -16.47 1.71 0.44
C GLY A 61 -15.60 0.47 0.66
N GLN A 62 -14.48 0.36 -0.05
CA GLN A 62 -13.49 -0.70 0.14
C GLN A 62 -12.32 -0.17 0.95
N PRO A 63 -12.24 -0.42 2.26
CA PRO A 63 -11.17 0.10 3.09
C PRO A 63 -9.83 -0.51 2.68
N ALA A 64 -8.88 0.37 2.36
CA ALA A 64 -7.51 0.03 2.05
C ALA A 64 -6.58 0.53 3.17
N PHE A 65 -5.70 -0.35 3.65
CA PHE A 65 -4.75 -0.04 4.71
C PHE A 65 -3.32 -0.27 4.22
N HIS A 66 -2.40 0.56 4.65
CA HIS A 66 -0.99 0.27 4.47
C HIS A 66 -0.55 -0.73 5.54
N ALA A 67 -0.35 -1.98 5.12
CA ALA A 67 -0.07 -3.10 6.02
C ALA A 67 0.82 -4.15 5.36
N SER A 68 1.56 -4.90 6.19
CA SER A 68 2.17 -6.15 5.79
C SER A 68 1.28 -7.29 6.28
N VAL A 69 0.97 -8.27 5.43
CA VAL A 69 0.03 -9.35 5.75
C VAL A 69 0.64 -10.70 5.41
N VAL A 70 0.54 -11.61 6.37
CA VAL A 70 0.99 -13.02 6.23
C VAL A 70 -0.15 -13.98 6.56
N THR A 71 0.01 -15.23 6.17
CA THR A 71 -0.85 -16.32 6.69
C THR A 71 -0.28 -16.85 8.00
N LEU A 72 -1.14 -17.35 8.86
CA LEU A 72 -0.78 -18.17 10.01
C LEU A 72 -1.97 -19.05 10.39
N GLY A 73 -1.76 -20.37 10.37
CA GLY A 73 -2.80 -21.33 10.76
C GLY A 73 -4.09 -21.23 9.94
N GLY A 74 -3.99 -20.86 8.65
CA GLY A 74 -5.14 -20.69 7.74
C GLY A 74 -5.87 -19.36 7.87
N SER A 75 -5.38 -18.45 8.71
CA SER A 75 -5.92 -17.09 8.86
C SER A 75 -4.92 -16.05 8.37
N ALA A 76 -5.39 -14.86 7.98
CA ALA A 76 -4.55 -13.71 7.65
C ALA A 76 -4.24 -12.90 8.92
N ILE A 77 -2.97 -12.54 9.09
CA ILE A 77 -2.50 -11.62 10.14
C ILE A 77 -1.96 -10.37 9.46
N ALA A 78 -2.52 -9.20 9.80
CA ALA A 78 -2.10 -7.92 9.28
C ALA A 78 -1.32 -7.12 10.32
N PHE A 79 -0.13 -6.67 9.95
CA PHE A 79 0.70 -5.75 10.74
C PHE A 79 0.46 -4.33 10.25
N ILE A 80 -0.20 -3.51 11.08
CA ILE A 80 -0.54 -2.12 10.79
C ILE A 80 0.26 -1.20 11.71
N GLY A 81 0.76 -0.08 11.19
CA GLY A 81 1.53 0.89 11.97
C GLY A 81 2.25 1.90 11.08
N HIS A 82 2.91 2.87 11.69
CA HIS A 82 3.68 3.88 10.97
C HIS A 82 4.81 3.27 10.14
N SER A 83 5.29 4.03 9.13
CA SER A 83 6.49 3.63 8.39
C SER A 83 7.69 3.50 9.34
N GLY A 84 8.54 2.50 9.11
CA GLY A 84 9.73 2.25 9.93
C GLY A 84 9.48 1.50 11.25
N THR A 85 8.25 1.06 11.55
CA THR A 85 7.94 0.30 12.79
C THR A 85 8.25 -1.19 12.71
N GLY A 86 8.82 -1.67 11.60
CA GLY A 86 9.24 -3.06 11.43
C GLY A 86 8.15 -3.99 10.88
N LYS A 87 7.05 -3.48 10.31
CA LYS A 87 5.98 -4.32 9.72
C LYS A 87 6.52 -5.30 8.68
N SER A 88 7.23 -4.79 7.67
CA SER A 88 7.84 -5.61 6.60
C SER A 88 8.89 -6.58 7.14
N THR A 89 9.68 -6.17 8.14
CA THR A 89 10.67 -7.01 8.81
C THR A 89 9.99 -8.18 9.53
N LEU A 90 8.89 -7.91 10.22
CA LEU A 90 8.12 -8.94 10.91
C LEU A 90 7.47 -9.90 9.90
N ALA A 91 6.84 -9.38 8.84
CA ALA A 91 6.26 -10.21 7.79
C ALA A 91 7.32 -11.09 7.10
N ALA A 92 8.53 -10.57 6.85
CA ALA A 92 9.64 -11.33 6.32
C ALA A 92 10.06 -12.48 7.26
N SER A 93 10.09 -12.23 8.57
CA SER A 93 10.39 -13.27 9.55
C SER A 93 9.38 -14.43 9.51
N PHE A 94 8.09 -14.13 9.36
CA PHE A 94 7.06 -15.15 9.15
C PHE A 94 7.25 -15.92 7.83
N ALA A 95 7.55 -15.20 6.73
CA ALA A 95 7.79 -15.81 5.43
C ALA A 95 9.00 -16.76 5.44
N LEU A 96 10.08 -16.41 6.13
CA LEU A 96 11.25 -17.29 6.30
C LEU A 96 10.94 -18.53 7.13
N ASN A 97 9.94 -18.47 7.99
CA ASN A 97 9.45 -19.63 8.75
C ASN A 97 8.39 -20.46 8.00
N GLY A 98 8.19 -20.20 6.71
CA GLY A 98 7.32 -20.99 5.83
C GLY A 98 5.89 -20.48 5.71
N GLU A 99 5.54 -19.34 6.31
CA GLU A 99 4.25 -18.72 6.15
C GLU A 99 4.17 -17.94 4.83
N MET A 100 2.98 -17.82 4.26
CA MET A 100 2.80 -17.11 2.98
C MET A 100 2.66 -15.60 3.22
N LEU A 101 3.46 -14.81 2.51
CA LEU A 101 3.26 -13.35 2.41
C LEU A 101 2.11 -13.06 1.44
N LEU A 102 1.11 -12.31 1.88
CA LEU A 102 -0.04 -11.91 1.05
C LEU A 102 0.15 -10.52 0.43
N THR A 103 0.69 -9.57 1.19
CA THR A 103 0.99 -8.21 0.72
C THR A 103 1.95 -7.50 1.70
N ASP A 104 2.69 -6.49 1.23
CA ASP A 104 3.52 -5.60 2.06
C ASP A 104 3.25 -4.10 1.84
N ASP A 105 2.23 -3.74 1.10
CA ASP A 105 1.90 -2.33 0.83
C ASP A 105 0.41 -2.04 1.06
N ALA A 106 -0.46 -2.63 0.25
CA ALA A 106 -1.89 -2.36 0.29
C ALA A 106 -2.68 -3.60 0.74
N LEU A 107 -3.32 -3.50 1.87
CA LEU A 107 -4.29 -4.47 2.38
C LEU A 107 -5.69 -4.02 1.98
N LEU A 108 -6.36 -4.81 1.17
CA LEU A 108 -7.80 -4.70 0.90
C LEU A 108 -8.56 -5.69 1.77
N VAL A 109 -9.56 -5.20 2.48
CA VAL A 109 -10.42 -6.02 3.33
C VAL A 109 -11.82 -6.06 2.74
N GLU A 110 -12.36 -7.24 2.60
CA GLU A 110 -13.74 -7.49 2.17
C GLU A 110 -14.53 -8.11 3.31
N GLU A 111 -15.76 -7.63 3.51
CA GLU A 111 -16.71 -8.31 4.39
C GLU A 111 -17.25 -9.56 3.71
N SER A 112 -17.43 -10.62 4.48
CA SER A 112 -18.05 -11.86 4.06
C SER A 112 -18.95 -12.38 5.18
N ASP A 113 -19.83 -13.31 4.88
CA ASP A 113 -20.73 -13.95 5.86
C ASP A 113 -19.96 -14.66 7.00
N GLU A 114 -18.72 -15.03 6.76
CA GLU A 114 -17.83 -15.70 7.73
C GLU A 114 -16.90 -14.73 8.47
N GLY A 115 -17.02 -13.40 8.23
CA GLY A 115 -16.17 -12.35 8.79
C GLY A 115 -15.45 -11.56 7.72
N CYS A 116 -14.22 -11.15 7.99
CA CYS A 116 -13.41 -10.37 7.05
C CYS A 116 -12.46 -11.27 6.27
N ARG A 117 -12.33 -11.00 4.97
CA ARG A 117 -11.34 -11.62 4.08
C ARG A 117 -10.33 -10.60 3.58
N VAL A 118 -9.08 -11.03 3.49
CA VAL A 118 -8.02 -10.27 2.84
C VAL A 118 -7.97 -10.66 1.37
N ARG A 119 -8.01 -9.67 0.49
CA ARG A 119 -7.70 -9.86 -0.93
C ARG A 119 -6.18 -9.75 -1.11
N PRO A 120 -5.49 -10.83 -1.53
CA PRO A 120 -4.07 -10.74 -1.85
C PRO A 120 -3.83 -9.69 -2.94
N SER A 121 -2.80 -8.90 -2.75
CA SER A 121 -2.30 -7.97 -3.77
C SER A 121 -0.89 -8.41 -4.20
N HIS A 122 -0.04 -7.48 -4.60
CA HIS A 122 1.32 -7.81 -5.01
C HIS A 122 2.17 -8.25 -3.80
N ALA A 123 2.58 -9.53 -3.78
CA ALA A 123 3.44 -10.10 -2.73
C ALA A 123 4.92 -9.74 -2.99
N SER A 124 5.31 -8.48 -2.78
CA SER A 124 6.72 -8.07 -2.79
C SER A 124 7.08 -7.45 -1.46
N LEU A 125 8.24 -7.80 -0.92
CA LEU A 125 8.82 -7.24 0.29
C LEU A 125 9.91 -6.24 -0.09
N ARG A 126 9.85 -5.04 0.50
CA ARG A 126 10.94 -4.08 0.47
C ARG A 126 11.55 -3.99 1.86
N LEU A 127 12.72 -4.59 2.01
CA LEU A 127 13.46 -4.56 3.26
C LEU A 127 14.62 -3.57 3.18
N TRP A 128 14.86 -2.84 4.28
CA TRP A 128 16.10 -2.10 4.46
C TRP A 128 17.24 -3.09 4.70
N SER A 129 18.48 -2.72 4.33
CA SER A 129 19.68 -3.55 4.53
C SER A 129 19.81 -4.07 5.96
N ASP A 130 19.62 -3.19 6.94
CA ASP A 130 19.66 -3.54 8.37
C ASP A 130 18.60 -4.59 8.75
N SER A 131 17.45 -4.57 8.09
CA SER A 131 16.38 -5.57 8.30
C SER A 131 16.75 -6.91 7.70
N VAL A 132 17.41 -6.91 6.54
CA VAL A 132 17.92 -8.15 5.91
C VAL A 132 18.96 -8.80 6.82
N GLU A 133 19.93 -8.04 7.32
CA GLU A 133 20.96 -8.53 8.24
C GLU A 133 20.35 -9.10 9.53
N ALA A 134 19.31 -8.43 10.08
CA ALA A 134 18.64 -8.89 11.30
C ALA A 134 17.86 -10.18 11.13
N ILE A 135 17.34 -10.46 9.93
CA ILE A 135 16.47 -11.62 9.66
C ILE A 135 17.27 -12.82 9.15
N VAL A 136 18.24 -12.58 8.26
CA VAL A 136 19.00 -13.65 7.58
C VAL A 136 20.28 -14.02 8.37
N GLY A 137 20.71 -13.14 9.27
CA GLY A 137 21.99 -13.30 9.96
C GLY A 137 23.19 -12.97 9.08
N ASN A 138 24.39 -12.91 9.66
CA ASN A 138 25.65 -12.61 8.96
C ASN A 138 26.20 -13.82 8.18
N ASP A 139 25.38 -14.78 7.77
CA ASP A 139 25.79 -16.04 7.10
C ASP A 139 25.61 -15.97 5.57
N ILE A 140 25.89 -14.80 4.93
CA ILE A 140 26.08 -14.69 3.49
C ILE A 140 27.45 -14.10 3.20
#